data_8f05c8ef14bc7aeb78ee88a2a3e0ce42
#
_entry.id   8f05c8ef14bc7aeb78ee88a2a3e0ce42
#
_cell.length_a   1.000
_cell.length_b   1.000
_cell.length_c   1.000
_cell.angle_alpha   90.00
_cell.angle_beta   90.00
_cell.angle_gamma   90.00
#
_symmetry.space_group_name_H-M   'P 1'
#
loop_
_entity.id
_entity.type
_entity.pdbx_description
1 polymer ?
#
loop_
_entity_poly.entity_id
_entity_poly.type
_entity_poly.pdbx_seq_one_letter_code
_entity_poly.pdbx_strand_id
1 'polypeptide(L)'
;LPKLSFPKLRALRWWIIGLVMLGAIINYLTRSTMGVAAPTVLKDLGITVTEYSWITGAFQLGIMLQPVCGYVLDTLGLRTGFAVFAAAWSLAAMAHGLASNWQGFAVLRGLLGFAEGSAQPAGMKTVATWFPAKERGFAGGVFNIGASVGSMLAPPLVVWAVLTWNWRAAFVMTGALGLVWLALWLFFYRSPDQHPSMTQAERERIAAGQETHLAEAGAKPSVISILKQRKFWGIALPRFLADPTWGTLSFWVPLYLSQTRGFDLKQIAMFAWLPFVAADLGCLFGPTVAGFLQARGVSLINARRWAVTLGAAMMTGMIFVGRVESPYAAIALLCLGGFAHQTLSVTVITMASDLFRRDEVATVAGLAGMMGNLGVLLFSLLIGGLVATIGYDPFFVALGVLDILGAIILWTFIRDRIEPKAEPVSQIPNP
;
A
#
# COMPACT_ATOMS: atom_id res chain seq x y z
N LEU A 1 15.72 2.51 37.83
CA LEU A 1 16.08 1.55 36.79
C LEU A 1 17.51 1.90 36.33
N PRO A 2 18.43 0.95 36.20
CA PRO A 2 19.80 1.22 35.75
C PRO A 2 19.74 1.85 34.36
N LYS A 3 20.48 2.94 34.12
CA LYS A 3 20.64 3.56 32.83
C LYS A 3 21.35 2.55 31.91
N LEU A 4 20.60 1.81 31.12
CA LEU A 4 21.15 0.99 30.04
C LEU A 4 21.96 1.92 29.13
N SER A 5 23.28 1.79 29.13
CA SER A 5 24.14 2.51 28.21
C SER A 5 24.03 1.85 26.84
N PHE A 6 23.25 2.45 25.96
CA PHE A 6 23.18 2.01 24.59
C PHE A 6 24.46 2.39 23.84
N PRO A 7 25.09 1.48 23.08
CA PRO A 7 26.24 1.81 22.27
C PRO A 7 25.86 2.87 21.22
N LYS A 8 26.76 3.80 20.94
CA LYS A 8 26.57 4.77 19.87
C LYS A 8 26.62 4.04 18.52
N LEU A 9 25.50 4.01 17.82
CA LEU A 9 25.38 3.35 16.51
C LEU A 9 25.67 4.36 15.40
N ARG A 10 26.55 3.97 14.47
CA ARG A 10 26.71 4.72 13.22
C ARG A 10 25.47 4.51 12.34
N ALA A 11 25.00 5.58 11.72
CA ALA A 11 23.84 5.55 10.82
C ALA A 11 22.56 5.00 11.47
N LEU A 12 22.29 5.41 12.70
CA LEU A 12 21.15 4.97 13.52
C LEU A 12 19.80 5.10 12.78
N ARG A 13 19.63 6.13 11.92
CA ARG A 13 18.44 6.34 11.11
C ARG A 13 18.05 5.12 10.27
N TRP A 14 19.04 4.35 9.77
CA TRP A 14 18.78 3.14 8.99
C TRP A 14 18.25 1.98 9.84
N TRP A 15 18.68 1.89 11.08
CA TRP A 15 18.13 0.93 12.04
C TRP A 15 16.68 1.27 12.39
N ILE A 16 16.39 2.55 12.57
CA ILE A 16 15.02 3.01 12.85
C ILE A 16 14.09 2.74 11.66
N ILE A 17 14.50 3.03 10.42
CA ILE A 17 13.66 2.71 9.26
C ILE A 17 13.53 1.20 9.05
N GLY A 18 14.57 0.42 9.35
CA GLY A 18 14.49 -1.05 9.40
C GLY A 18 13.46 -1.57 10.40
N LEU A 19 13.37 -0.95 11.58
CA LEU A 19 12.34 -1.27 12.56
C LEU A 19 10.93 -0.93 12.05
N VAL A 20 10.78 0.21 11.37
CA VAL A 20 9.49 0.60 10.74
C VAL A 20 9.14 -0.33 9.59
N MET A 21 10.10 -0.73 8.77
CA MET A 21 9.92 -1.73 7.71
C MET A 21 9.45 -3.08 8.29
N LEU A 22 10.04 -3.54 9.40
CA LEU A 22 9.59 -4.75 10.09
C LEU A 22 8.12 -4.61 10.56
N GLY A 23 7.75 -3.43 11.05
CA GLY A 23 6.35 -3.11 11.39
C GLY A 23 5.43 -3.19 10.17
N ALA A 24 5.87 -2.70 9.02
CA ALA A 24 5.13 -2.80 7.76
C ALA A 24 4.99 -4.27 7.30
N ILE A 25 6.05 -5.09 7.44
CA ILE A 25 6.00 -6.53 7.14
C ILE A 25 4.89 -7.19 7.97
N ILE A 26 4.88 -6.97 9.27
CA ILE A 26 3.89 -7.59 10.17
C ILE A 26 2.49 -7.04 9.90
N ASN A 27 2.34 -5.76 9.64
CA ASN A 27 1.07 -5.14 9.28
C ASN A 27 0.46 -5.78 8.03
N TYR A 28 1.24 -5.96 6.95
CA TYR A 28 0.76 -6.61 5.73
C TYR A 28 0.56 -8.13 5.89
N LEU A 29 1.32 -8.77 6.77
CA LEU A 29 1.11 -10.16 7.14
C LEU A 29 -0.26 -10.34 7.84
N THR A 30 -0.59 -9.51 8.84
CA THR A 30 -1.90 -9.55 9.52
C THR A 30 -3.04 -9.22 8.58
N ARG A 31 -2.88 -8.25 7.70
CA ARG A 31 -3.85 -7.88 6.66
C ARG A 31 -4.19 -9.05 5.76
N SER A 32 -3.18 -9.76 5.26
CA SER A 32 -3.32 -10.85 4.30
C SER A 32 -3.81 -12.16 4.93
N THR A 33 -3.73 -12.30 6.26
CA THR A 33 -4.10 -13.54 6.98
C THR A 33 -5.52 -13.99 6.65
N MET A 34 -6.50 -13.07 6.62
CA MET A 34 -7.89 -13.43 6.29
C MET A 34 -8.04 -13.94 4.85
N GLY A 35 -7.37 -13.29 3.88
CA GLY A 35 -7.43 -13.73 2.49
C GLY A 35 -6.90 -15.15 2.30
N VAL A 36 -5.77 -15.46 2.93
CA VAL A 36 -5.14 -16.79 2.86
C VAL A 36 -5.95 -17.85 3.63
N ALA A 37 -6.47 -17.51 4.82
CA ALA A 37 -7.26 -18.41 5.64
C ALA A 37 -8.72 -18.55 5.17
N ALA A 38 -9.20 -17.68 4.27
CA ALA A 38 -10.60 -17.62 3.84
C ALA A 38 -11.18 -18.98 3.43
N PRO A 39 -10.53 -19.81 2.59
CA PRO A 39 -11.11 -21.11 2.21
C PRO A 39 -11.47 -21.99 3.41
N THR A 40 -10.63 -21.96 4.45
CA THR A 40 -10.84 -22.76 5.68
C THR A 40 -11.86 -22.12 6.61
N VAL A 41 -11.77 -20.80 6.83
CA VAL A 41 -12.67 -20.03 7.71
C VAL A 41 -14.11 -20.08 7.20
N LEU A 42 -14.32 -19.85 5.90
CA LEU A 42 -15.63 -19.84 5.29
C LEU A 42 -16.30 -21.22 5.43
N LYS A 43 -15.54 -22.28 5.18
CA LYS A 43 -16.03 -23.66 5.32
C LYS A 43 -16.38 -24.02 6.77
N ASP A 44 -15.51 -23.65 7.72
CA ASP A 44 -15.65 -24.02 9.14
C ASP A 44 -16.82 -23.30 9.79
N LEU A 45 -17.06 -22.04 9.45
CA LEU A 45 -18.10 -21.20 10.05
C LEU A 45 -19.37 -21.07 9.19
N GLY A 46 -19.42 -21.72 8.03
CA GLY A 46 -20.57 -21.62 7.12
C GLY A 46 -20.77 -20.22 6.55
N ILE A 47 -19.69 -19.43 6.42
CA ILE A 47 -19.74 -18.05 5.91
C ILE A 47 -19.85 -18.09 4.38
N THR A 48 -20.86 -17.40 3.86
CA THR A 48 -21.06 -17.25 2.42
C THR A 48 -20.04 -16.30 1.79
N VAL A 49 -19.85 -16.41 0.48
CA VAL A 49 -18.95 -15.49 -0.26
C VAL A 49 -19.47 -14.05 -0.18
N THR A 50 -20.77 -13.84 -0.13
CA THR A 50 -21.38 -12.52 0.08
C THR A 50 -21.01 -11.94 1.44
N GLU A 51 -21.14 -12.72 2.51
CA GLU A 51 -20.73 -12.29 3.86
C GLU A 51 -19.22 -12.03 3.94
N TYR A 52 -18.40 -12.82 3.23
CA TYR A 52 -16.99 -12.58 3.12
C TYR A 52 -16.68 -11.21 2.47
N SER A 53 -17.46 -10.80 1.47
CA SER A 53 -17.29 -9.46 0.88
C SER A 53 -17.58 -8.33 1.87
N TRP A 54 -18.54 -8.51 2.80
CA TRP A 54 -18.78 -7.56 3.88
C TRP A 54 -17.62 -7.51 4.88
N ILE A 55 -17.02 -8.67 5.19
CA ILE A 55 -15.83 -8.76 6.05
C ILE A 55 -14.65 -7.98 5.43
N THR A 56 -14.36 -8.21 4.14
CA THR A 56 -13.30 -7.49 3.43
C THR A 56 -13.63 -6.01 3.23
N GLY A 57 -14.90 -5.70 2.98
CA GLY A 57 -15.41 -4.33 2.85
C GLY A 57 -15.27 -3.54 4.14
N ALA A 58 -15.56 -4.14 5.30
CA ALA A 58 -15.39 -3.51 6.60
C ALA A 58 -13.93 -3.11 6.86
N PHE A 59 -12.98 -3.94 6.44
CA PHE A 59 -11.56 -3.60 6.48
C PHE A 59 -11.24 -2.36 5.64
N GLN A 60 -11.77 -2.30 4.42
CA GLN A 60 -11.54 -1.16 3.53
C GLN A 60 -12.16 0.14 4.09
N LEU A 61 -13.33 0.06 4.69
CA LEU A 61 -13.92 1.21 5.39
C LEU A 61 -13.05 1.67 6.55
N GLY A 62 -12.50 0.74 7.32
CA GLY A 62 -11.59 1.07 8.41
C GLY A 62 -10.34 1.80 7.92
N ILE A 63 -9.68 1.29 6.90
CA ILE A 63 -8.42 1.88 6.39
C ILE A 63 -8.65 3.24 5.71
N MET A 64 -9.83 3.52 5.20
CA MET A 64 -10.19 4.84 4.65
C MET A 64 -10.14 5.94 5.72
N LEU A 65 -10.21 5.60 7.02
CA LEU A 65 -10.03 6.53 8.13
C LEU A 65 -8.57 6.87 8.44
N GLN A 66 -7.63 6.47 7.60
CA GLN A 66 -6.20 6.79 7.69
C GLN A 66 -5.88 8.27 7.99
N PRO A 67 -6.60 9.29 7.46
CA PRO A 67 -6.37 10.69 7.84
C PRO A 67 -6.58 10.96 9.33
N VAL A 68 -7.53 10.26 9.98
CA VAL A 68 -7.75 10.35 11.44
C VAL A 68 -6.55 9.78 12.19
N CYS A 69 -5.99 8.66 11.70
CA CYS A 69 -4.78 8.09 12.28
C CYS A 69 -3.60 9.07 12.22
N GLY A 70 -3.43 9.77 11.08
CA GLY A 70 -2.42 10.81 10.93
C GLY A 70 -2.57 11.92 11.98
N TYR A 71 -3.79 12.42 12.18
CA TYR A 71 -4.08 13.43 13.20
C TYR A 71 -3.74 12.95 14.62
N VAL A 72 -4.10 11.70 14.97
CA VAL A 72 -3.76 11.10 16.27
C VAL A 72 -2.25 10.98 16.45
N LEU A 73 -1.51 10.59 15.40
CA LEU A 73 -0.03 10.54 15.43
C LEU A 73 0.60 11.93 15.60
N ASP A 74 -0.05 12.98 15.10
CA ASP A 74 0.42 14.36 15.28
C ASP A 74 0.17 14.87 16.69
N THR A 75 -0.96 14.53 17.30
CA THR A 75 -1.35 14.98 18.65
C THR A 75 -0.67 14.22 19.77
N LEU A 76 -0.62 12.87 19.70
CA LEU A 76 0.00 12.02 20.74
C LEU A 76 1.51 11.86 20.56
N GLY A 77 2.05 12.33 19.44
CA GLY A 77 3.43 12.08 19.04
C GLY A 77 3.62 10.69 18.45
N LEU A 78 4.61 10.56 17.58
CA LEU A 78 4.82 9.35 16.76
C LEU A 78 5.06 8.09 17.62
N ARG A 79 5.86 8.20 18.67
CA ARG A 79 6.20 7.03 19.52
C ARG A 79 4.96 6.42 20.18
N THR A 80 4.19 7.26 20.86
CA THR A 80 3.02 6.83 21.63
C THR A 80 1.84 6.51 20.70
N GLY A 81 1.54 7.40 19.75
CA GLY A 81 0.43 7.21 18.82
C GLY A 81 0.58 5.94 17.98
N PHE A 82 1.77 5.68 17.45
CA PHE A 82 1.99 4.45 16.69
C PHE A 82 1.96 3.20 17.58
N ALA A 83 2.44 3.29 18.81
CA ALA A 83 2.32 2.18 19.78
C ALA A 83 0.87 1.84 20.12
N VAL A 84 0.00 2.84 20.31
CA VAL A 84 -1.44 2.63 20.57
C VAL A 84 -2.09 1.93 19.37
N PHE A 85 -1.84 2.39 18.15
CA PHE A 85 -2.36 1.73 16.95
C PHE A 85 -1.80 0.32 16.80
N ALA A 86 -0.50 0.10 17.07
CA ALA A 86 0.11 -1.21 17.00
C ALA A 86 -0.51 -2.20 18.00
N ALA A 87 -0.77 -1.77 19.21
CA ALA A 87 -1.51 -2.57 20.19
C ALA A 87 -2.92 -2.90 19.67
N ALA A 88 -3.63 -1.89 19.16
CA ALA A 88 -4.99 -2.05 18.66
C ALA A 88 -5.08 -3.04 17.49
N TRP A 89 -4.21 -2.91 16.46
CA TRP A 89 -4.25 -3.86 15.34
C TRP A 89 -3.82 -5.26 15.75
N SER A 90 -2.82 -5.40 16.65
CA SER A 90 -2.36 -6.69 17.12
C SER A 90 -3.45 -7.43 17.90
N LEU A 91 -4.11 -6.73 18.83
CA LEU A 91 -5.23 -7.28 19.60
C LEU A 91 -6.44 -7.59 18.71
N ALA A 92 -6.79 -6.71 17.76
CA ALA A 92 -7.84 -6.96 16.79
C ALA A 92 -7.53 -8.18 15.92
N ALA A 93 -6.27 -8.35 15.46
CA ALA A 93 -5.84 -9.52 14.71
C ALA A 93 -6.01 -10.80 15.55
N MET A 94 -5.53 -10.82 16.79
CA MET A 94 -5.68 -11.97 17.68
C MET A 94 -7.16 -12.29 17.97
N ALA A 95 -7.98 -11.26 18.17
CA ALA A 95 -9.40 -11.41 18.46
C ALA A 95 -10.20 -12.10 17.36
N HIS A 96 -9.71 -12.09 16.08
CA HIS A 96 -10.34 -12.88 15.01
C HIS A 96 -10.34 -14.38 15.34
N GLY A 97 -9.39 -14.89 16.13
CA GLY A 97 -9.39 -16.26 16.60
C GLY A 97 -10.58 -16.62 17.51
N LEU A 98 -11.27 -15.63 18.07
CA LEU A 98 -12.46 -15.79 18.92
C LEU A 98 -13.77 -15.61 18.14
N ALA A 99 -13.71 -15.14 16.90
CA ALA A 99 -14.89 -14.89 16.09
C ALA A 99 -15.58 -16.22 15.70
N SER A 100 -16.91 -16.26 15.84
CA SER A 100 -17.75 -17.43 15.56
C SER A 100 -18.75 -17.19 14.43
N ASN A 101 -18.83 -15.97 13.91
CA ASN A 101 -19.76 -15.58 12.85
C ASN A 101 -19.16 -14.45 12.00
N TRP A 102 -19.77 -14.21 10.84
CA TRP A 102 -19.29 -13.19 9.91
C TRP A 102 -19.37 -11.75 10.45
N GLN A 103 -20.38 -11.44 11.30
CA GLN A 103 -20.53 -10.10 11.88
C GLN A 103 -19.36 -9.78 12.83
N GLY A 104 -18.97 -10.74 13.67
CA GLY A 104 -17.80 -10.62 14.53
C GLY A 104 -16.52 -10.38 13.70
N PHE A 105 -16.35 -11.15 12.61
CA PHE A 105 -15.25 -10.92 11.68
C PHE A 105 -15.31 -9.52 11.06
N ALA A 106 -16.47 -9.05 10.61
CA ALA A 106 -16.61 -7.73 9.98
C ALA A 106 -16.25 -6.59 10.95
N VAL A 107 -16.74 -6.65 12.19
CA VAL A 107 -16.39 -5.66 13.23
C VAL A 107 -14.88 -5.66 13.50
N LEU A 108 -14.29 -6.83 13.72
CA LEU A 108 -12.86 -6.95 13.99
C LEU A 108 -12.01 -6.51 12.79
N ARG A 109 -12.47 -6.77 11.57
CA ARG A 109 -11.82 -6.31 10.32
C ARG A 109 -11.90 -4.79 10.18
N GLY A 110 -13.02 -4.17 10.53
CA GLY A 110 -13.13 -2.71 10.54
C GLY A 110 -12.18 -2.07 11.53
N LEU A 111 -12.10 -2.60 12.77
CA LEU A 111 -11.17 -2.16 13.79
C LEU A 111 -9.71 -2.38 13.37
N LEU A 112 -9.40 -3.55 12.80
CA LEU A 112 -8.08 -3.86 12.26
C LEU A 112 -7.70 -2.89 11.15
N GLY A 113 -8.57 -2.66 10.17
CA GLY A 113 -8.33 -1.74 9.05
C GLY A 113 -8.09 -0.30 9.53
N PHE A 114 -8.88 0.18 10.50
CA PHE A 114 -8.66 1.48 11.11
C PHE A 114 -7.28 1.58 11.77
N ALA A 115 -6.93 0.61 12.62
CA ALA A 115 -5.65 0.64 13.33
C ALA A 115 -4.45 0.48 12.37
N GLU A 116 -4.54 -0.42 11.39
CA GLU A 116 -3.52 -0.63 10.35
C GLU A 116 -3.35 0.58 9.44
N GLY A 117 -4.39 1.40 9.25
CA GLY A 117 -4.34 2.65 8.50
C GLY A 117 -3.30 3.64 9.04
N SER A 118 -2.86 3.49 10.29
CA SER A 118 -1.82 4.33 10.89
C SER A 118 -0.41 4.05 10.35
N ALA A 119 -0.16 2.87 9.78
CA ALA A 119 1.20 2.43 9.42
C ALA A 119 1.84 3.33 8.35
N GLN A 120 1.09 3.71 7.31
CA GLN A 120 1.60 4.57 6.24
C GLN A 120 1.94 5.98 6.74
N PRO A 121 1.04 6.71 7.45
CA PRO A 121 1.39 8.00 8.05
C PRO A 121 2.56 7.92 9.03
N ALA A 122 2.62 6.87 9.88
CA ALA A 122 3.71 6.70 10.82
C ALA A 122 5.05 6.46 10.12
N GLY A 123 5.08 5.63 9.07
CA GLY A 123 6.26 5.39 8.25
C GLY A 123 6.77 6.67 7.61
N MET A 124 5.90 7.43 6.94
CA MET A 124 6.26 8.70 6.30
C MET A 124 6.70 9.75 7.32
N LYS A 125 6.06 9.83 8.48
CA LYS A 125 6.47 10.73 9.56
C LYS A 125 7.83 10.34 10.14
N THR A 126 8.13 9.04 10.26
CA THR A 126 9.46 8.56 10.66
C THR A 126 10.52 8.99 9.64
N VAL A 127 10.26 8.79 8.35
CA VAL A 127 11.16 9.22 7.26
C VAL A 127 11.42 10.73 7.32
N ALA A 128 10.36 11.53 7.46
CA ALA A 128 10.47 12.98 7.53
C ALA A 128 11.29 13.46 8.75
N THR A 129 11.16 12.76 9.88
CA THR A 129 11.81 13.15 11.15
C THR A 129 13.28 12.70 11.22
N TRP A 130 13.59 11.51 10.67
CA TRP A 130 14.89 10.87 10.81
C TRP A 130 15.85 11.05 9.65
N PHE A 131 15.36 11.50 8.49
CA PHE A 131 16.16 11.58 7.27
C PHE A 131 16.27 13.00 6.71
N PRO A 132 17.48 13.40 6.25
CA PRO A 132 17.65 14.59 5.44
C PRO A 132 16.81 14.50 4.15
N ALA A 133 16.36 15.62 3.61
CA ALA A 133 15.48 15.67 2.43
C ALA A 133 15.99 14.82 1.25
N LYS A 134 17.30 14.85 1.00
CA LYS A 134 17.95 14.08 -0.09
C LYS A 134 17.85 12.56 0.06
N GLU A 135 17.72 12.04 1.28
CA GLU A 135 17.69 10.59 1.57
C GLU A 135 16.25 10.07 1.78
N ARG A 136 15.25 10.95 1.92
CA ARG A 136 13.85 10.58 2.23
C ARG A 136 13.23 9.65 1.19
N GLY A 137 13.53 9.88 -0.10
CA GLY A 137 13.02 9.02 -1.17
C GLY A 137 13.48 7.57 -1.03
N PHE A 138 14.77 7.36 -0.75
CA PHE A 138 15.33 6.02 -0.55
C PHE A 138 14.80 5.37 0.74
N ALA A 139 14.74 6.13 1.85
CA ALA A 139 14.20 5.65 3.12
C ALA A 139 12.70 5.26 3.01
N GLY A 140 11.91 6.04 2.27
CA GLY A 140 10.52 5.70 1.96
C GLY A 140 10.42 4.42 1.13
N GLY A 141 11.32 4.21 0.18
CA GLY A 141 11.43 2.96 -0.59
C GLY A 141 11.70 1.75 0.32
N VAL A 142 12.66 1.85 1.23
CA VAL A 142 12.97 0.79 2.21
C VAL A 142 11.75 0.45 3.05
N PHE A 143 11.04 1.45 3.55
CA PHE A 143 9.79 1.24 4.29
C PHE A 143 8.72 0.50 3.46
N ASN A 144 8.52 0.91 2.21
CA ASN A 144 7.50 0.32 1.34
C ASN A 144 7.79 -1.13 0.93
N ILE A 145 9.05 -1.56 0.86
CA ILE A 145 9.42 -2.97 0.66
C ILE A 145 8.76 -3.87 1.71
N GLY A 146 8.57 -3.37 2.94
CA GLY A 146 7.90 -4.12 3.99
C GLY A 146 6.49 -4.59 3.62
N ALA A 147 5.74 -3.82 2.82
CA ALA A 147 4.41 -4.19 2.37
C ALA A 147 4.41 -5.45 1.49
N SER A 148 5.30 -5.50 0.53
CA SER A 148 5.45 -6.64 -0.39
C SER A 148 5.98 -7.88 0.34
N VAL A 149 7.02 -7.71 1.15
CA VAL A 149 7.58 -8.81 1.93
C VAL A 149 6.53 -9.42 2.87
N GLY A 150 5.72 -8.57 3.54
CA GLY A 150 4.62 -9.05 4.40
C GLY A 150 3.58 -9.85 3.63
N SER A 151 3.18 -9.36 2.46
CA SER A 151 2.23 -10.05 1.57
C SER A 151 2.77 -11.36 1.02
N MET A 152 4.08 -11.43 0.69
CA MET A 152 4.75 -12.65 0.24
C MET A 152 4.88 -13.69 1.36
N LEU A 153 5.15 -13.28 2.59
CA LEU A 153 5.30 -14.18 3.73
C LEU A 153 3.96 -14.72 4.23
N ALA A 154 2.85 -14.02 3.96
CA ALA A 154 1.54 -14.41 4.49
C ALA A 154 1.09 -15.82 4.04
N PRO A 155 1.07 -16.20 2.74
CA PRO A 155 0.61 -17.51 2.34
C PRO A 155 1.38 -18.65 3.01
N PRO A 156 2.73 -18.74 2.97
CA PRO A 156 3.43 -19.85 3.61
C PRO A 156 3.27 -19.89 5.13
N LEU A 157 3.32 -18.74 5.82
CA LEU A 157 3.23 -18.70 7.28
C LEU A 157 1.82 -19.00 7.78
N VAL A 158 0.81 -18.41 7.16
CA VAL A 158 -0.59 -18.62 7.54
C VAL A 158 -1.00 -20.06 7.26
N VAL A 159 -0.67 -20.61 6.10
CA VAL A 159 -0.99 -22.01 5.77
C VAL A 159 -0.26 -22.96 6.70
N TRP A 160 1.02 -22.70 7.02
CA TRP A 160 1.74 -23.52 8.01
C TRP A 160 1.00 -23.53 9.36
N ALA A 161 0.56 -22.37 9.85
CA ALA A 161 -0.18 -22.28 11.11
C ALA A 161 -1.55 -23.01 11.03
N VAL A 162 -2.27 -22.84 9.90
CA VAL A 162 -3.57 -23.53 9.68
C VAL A 162 -3.42 -25.05 9.66
N LEU A 163 -2.40 -25.56 8.97
CA LEU A 163 -2.16 -27.02 8.86
C LEU A 163 -1.60 -27.62 10.15
N THR A 164 -0.80 -26.87 10.91
CA THR A 164 -0.18 -27.37 12.16
C THR A 164 -1.16 -27.36 13.32
N TRP A 165 -1.99 -26.34 13.40
CA TRP A 165 -2.94 -26.13 14.49
C TRP A 165 -4.37 -25.97 13.96
N ASN A 166 -4.73 -24.77 13.55
CA ASN A 166 -6.01 -24.39 12.92
C ASN A 166 -5.97 -22.93 12.43
N TRP A 167 -7.02 -22.48 11.77
CA TRP A 167 -7.10 -21.11 11.28
C TRP A 167 -7.14 -20.06 12.42
N ARG A 168 -7.69 -20.38 13.60
CA ARG A 168 -7.70 -19.47 14.76
C ARG A 168 -6.30 -19.16 15.24
N ALA A 169 -5.44 -20.19 15.30
CA ALA A 169 -4.04 -20.05 15.67
C ALA A 169 -3.27 -19.14 14.68
N ALA A 170 -3.60 -19.17 13.39
CA ALA A 170 -2.97 -18.28 12.42
C ALA A 170 -3.22 -16.80 12.73
N PHE A 171 -4.44 -16.42 13.11
CA PHE A 171 -4.75 -15.05 13.55
C PHE A 171 -4.06 -14.68 14.85
N VAL A 172 -4.06 -15.57 15.83
CA VAL A 172 -3.36 -15.35 17.11
C VAL A 172 -1.87 -15.19 16.90
N MET A 173 -1.25 -16.04 16.09
CA MET A 173 0.17 -15.98 15.78
C MET A 173 0.55 -14.67 15.09
N THR A 174 -0.17 -14.28 14.05
CA THR A 174 0.14 -13.06 13.30
C THR A 174 -0.06 -11.80 14.15
N GLY A 175 -1.10 -11.76 14.98
CA GLY A 175 -1.33 -10.70 15.93
C GLY A 175 -0.27 -10.65 17.05
N ALA A 176 0.17 -11.81 17.56
CA ALA A 176 1.24 -11.89 18.56
C ALA A 176 2.58 -11.35 18.04
N LEU A 177 2.91 -11.60 16.76
CA LEU A 177 4.08 -10.97 16.12
C LEU A 177 3.99 -9.43 16.17
N GLY A 178 2.79 -8.86 16.03
CA GLY A 178 2.56 -7.43 16.19
C GLY A 178 2.84 -6.93 17.61
N LEU A 179 2.50 -7.70 18.66
CA LEU A 179 2.83 -7.35 20.05
C LEU A 179 4.35 -7.45 20.32
N VAL A 180 5.02 -8.44 19.74
CA VAL A 180 6.49 -8.53 19.79
C VAL A 180 7.13 -7.30 19.15
N TRP A 181 6.66 -6.91 17.96
CA TRP A 181 7.14 -5.70 17.32
C TRP A 181 6.83 -4.44 18.13
N LEU A 182 5.66 -4.34 18.75
CA LEU A 182 5.30 -3.24 19.65
C LEU A 182 6.30 -3.11 20.80
N ALA A 183 6.71 -4.21 21.40
CA ALA A 183 7.74 -4.22 22.46
C ALA A 183 9.07 -3.69 21.91
N LEU A 184 9.50 -4.14 20.73
CA LEU A 184 10.70 -3.63 20.05
C LEU A 184 10.58 -2.12 19.76
N TRP A 185 9.42 -1.68 19.26
CA TRP A 185 9.14 -0.26 18.99
C TRP A 185 9.28 0.59 20.26
N LEU A 186 8.63 0.23 21.35
CA LEU A 186 8.68 0.95 22.61
C LEU A 186 10.08 0.95 23.24
N PHE A 187 10.86 -0.11 23.00
CA PHE A 187 12.22 -0.21 23.53
C PHE A 187 13.22 0.61 22.71
N PHE A 188 13.21 0.47 21.38
CA PHE A 188 14.22 1.05 20.50
C PHE A 188 13.87 2.45 19.98
N TYR A 189 12.59 2.73 19.69
CA TYR A 189 12.24 4.01 19.09
C TYR A 189 12.27 5.14 20.12
N ARG A 190 12.95 6.24 19.76
CA ARG A 190 12.89 7.56 20.40
C ARG A 190 12.92 8.62 19.30
N SER A 191 12.62 9.87 19.62
CA SER A 191 12.85 10.96 18.67
C SER A 191 14.36 11.22 18.48
N PRO A 192 14.81 11.77 17.35
CA PRO A 192 16.23 12.08 17.13
C PRO A 192 16.87 12.87 18.27
N ASP A 193 16.13 13.84 18.83
CA ASP A 193 16.64 14.70 19.90
C ASP A 193 16.86 13.97 21.24
N GLN A 194 16.11 12.90 21.46
CA GLN A 194 16.08 12.17 22.73
C GLN A 194 16.78 10.79 22.65
N HIS A 195 17.28 10.40 21.47
CA HIS A 195 17.82 9.04 21.32
C HIS A 195 19.22 8.91 21.90
N PRO A 196 19.43 8.00 22.91
CA PRO A 196 20.70 7.90 23.62
C PRO A 196 21.86 7.41 22.77
N SER A 197 21.58 6.62 21.70
CA SER A 197 22.60 6.08 20.78
C SER A 197 22.96 7.03 19.63
N MET A 198 22.32 8.21 19.56
CA MET A 198 22.57 9.19 18.49
C MET A 198 23.96 9.82 18.64
N THR A 199 24.73 9.82 17.55
CA THR A 199 25.98 10.56 17.49
C THR A 199 25.74 12.02 17.16
N GLN A 200 26.63 12.91 17.62
CA GLN A 200 26.51 14.35 17.32
C GLN A 200 26.56 14.61 15.81
N ALA A 201 27.47 13.93 15.10
CA ALA A 201 27.62 14.07 13.65
C ALA A 201 26.33 13.65 12.88
N GLU A 202 25.61 12.62 13.36
CA GLU A 202 24.35 12.20 12.75
C GLU A 202 23.21 13.19 13.04
N ARG A 203 23.17 13.75 14.25
CA ARG A 203 22.22 14.80 14.62
C ARG A 203 22.40 16.04 13.75
N GLU A 204 23.64 16.49 13.56
CA GLU A 204 23.99 17.61 12.69
C GLU A 204 23.63 17.33 11.23
N ARG A 205 23.89 16.11 10.74
CA ARG A 205 23.50 15.67 9.39
C ARG A 205 21.99 15.75 9.16
N ILE A 206 21.20 15.28 10.13
CA ILE A 206 19.74 15.33 10.06
C ILE A 206 19.29 16.80 10.08
N ALA A 207 19.80 17.60 11.03
CA ALA A 207 19.42 19.00 11.19
C ALA A 207 19.79 19.85 9.95
N ALA A 208 21.02 19.70 9.43
CA ALA A 208 21.48 20.41 8.23
C ALA A 208 20.72 20.04 6.95
N GLY A 209 20.14 18.85 6.90
CA GLY A 209 19.33 18.38 5.77
C GLY A 209 17.83 18.59 5.94
N GLN A 210 17.38 19.16 7.05
CA GLN A 210 15.99 19.59 7.24
C GLN A 210 15.78 20.91 6.48
N GLU A 211 14.86 20.90 5.53
CA GLU A 211 14.50 22.15 4.82
C GLU A 211 13.83 23.12 5.79
N THR A 212 14.51 24.19 6.16
CA THR A 212 13.98 25.29 7.01
C THR A 212 12.75 25.97 6.38
N HIS A 213 12.55 25.85 5.08
CA HIS A 213 11.41 26.40 4.36
C HIS A 213 10.06 25.68 4.58
N LEU A 214 10.05 24.53 5.26
CA LEU A 214 8.79 23.91 5.71
C LEU A 214 8.19 24.61 6.94
N ALA A 215 8.93 25.52 7.58
CA ALA A 215 8.44 26.34 8.70
C ALA A 215 7.58 27.54 8.26
N GLU A 216 7.63 27.97 7.01
CA GLU A 216 6.66 28.91 6.45
C GLU A 216 5.38 28.14 6.11
N ALA A 217 4.58 27.92 7.14
CA ALA A 217 3.22 27.42 7.02
C ALA A 217 2.38 28.43 6.24
N GLY A 218 2.45 28.33 4.92
CA GLY A 218 1.37 28.83 4.08
C GLY A 218 0.06 28.19 4.54
N ALA A 219 -1.06 28.87 4.40
CA ALA A 219 -2.37 28.36 4.78
C ALA A 219 -2.53 26.92 4.27
N LYS A 220 -2.90 25.99 5.16
CA LYS A 220 -3.10 24.56 4.79
C LYS A 220 -3.96 24.48 3.54
N PRO A 221 -3.56 23.71 2.52
CA PRO A 221 -4.32 23.64 1.28
C PRO A 221 -5.74 23.18 1.59
N SER A 222 -6.73 23.92 1.08
CA SER A 222 -8.12 23.55 1.27
C SER A 222 -8.43 22.28 0.47
N VAL A 223 -8.92 21.23 1.13
CA VAL A 223 -9.41 20.02 0.49
C VAL A 223 -10.37 20.33 -0.66
N ILE A 224 -11.26 21.30 -0.46
CA ILE A 224 -12.21 21.74 -1.49
C ILE A 224 -11.49 22.32 -2.71
N SER A 225 -10.40 23.07 -2.51
CA SER A 225 -9.62 23.63 -3.63
C SER A 225 -8.95 22.54 -4.46
N ILE A 226 -8.48 21.46 -3.81
CA ILE A 226 -7.90 20.29 -4.50
C ILE A 226 -8.97 19.53 -5.29
N LEU A 227 -10.14 19.28 -4.69
CA LEU A 227 -11.24 18.57 -5.34
C LEU A 227 -11.80 19.30 -6.57
N LYS A 228 -11.68 20.64 -6.63
CA LYS A 228 -12.04 21.44 -7.81
C LYS A 228 -11.03 21.36 -8.95
N GLN A 229 -9.82 20.88 -8.70
CA GLN A 229 -8.76 20.81 -9.72
C GLN A 229 -8.96 19.59 -10.61
N ARG A 230 -9.10 19.81 -11.93
CA ARG A 230 -9.23 18.72 -12.91
C ARG A 230 -8.10 17.69 -12.83
N LYS A 231 -6.86 18.14 -12.58
CA LYS A 231 -5.68 17.28 -12.48
C LYS A 231 -5.75 16.31 -11.27
N PHE A 232 -6.48 16.67 -10.20
CA PHE A 232 -6.74 15.76 -9.08
C PHE A 232 -7.53 14.51 -9.55
N TRP A 233 -8.61 14.71 -10.29
CA TRP A 233 -9.42 13.62 -10.82
C TRP A 233 -8.68 12.77 -11.85
N GLY A 234 -7.70 13.36 -12.54
CA GLY A 234 -6.76 12.64 -13.42
C GLY A 234 -5.84 11.67 -12.67
N ILE A 235 -5.69 11.78 -11.34
CA ILE A 235 -4.98 10.83 -10.47
C ILE A 235 -5.96 9.94 -9.71
N ALA A 236 -6.99 10.52 -9.13
CA ALA A 236 -7.91 9.85 -8.22
C ALA A 236 -8.77 8.78 -8.92
N LEU A 237 -9.32 9.09 -10.11
CA LEU A 237 -10.14 8.14 -10.86
C LEU A 237 -9.34 6.96 -11.42
N PRO A 238 -8.15 7.13 -12.02
CA PRO A 238 -7.30 5.98 -12.37
C PRO A 238 -7.00 5.09 -11.18
N ARG A 239 -6.74 5.64 -9.99
CA ARG A 239 -6.55 4.83 -8.78
C ARG A 239 -7.80 4.09 -8.35
N PHE A 240 -8.96 4.76 -8.39
CA PHE A 240 -10.25 4.13 -8.12
C PHE A 240 -10.51 2.90 -9.01
N LEU A 241 -10.10 2.99 -10.29
CA LEU A 241 -10.28 1.92 -11.27
C LEU A 241 -9.21 0.82 -11.17
N ALA A 242 -7.99 1.16 -10.81
CA ALA A 242 -6.86 0.24 -10.80
C ALA A 242 -6.70 -0.52 -9.47
N ASP A 243 -6.87 0.14 -8.32
CA ASP A 243 -6.63 -0.46 -7.00
C ASP A 243 -7.51 -1.70 -6.68
N PRO A 244 -8.71 -1.92 -7.30
CA PRO A 244 -9.44 -3.20 -7.23
C PRO A 244 -8.60 -4.43 -7.57
N THR A 245 -7.62 -4.32 -8.47
CA THR A 245 -6.69 -5.41 -8.78
C THR A 245 -5.89 -5.82 -7.55
N TRP A 246 -5.33 -4.85 -6.81
CA TRP A 246 -4.59 -5.14 -5.57
C TRP A 246 -5.47 -5.79 -4.50
N GLY A 247 -6.69 -5.29 -4.35
CA GLY A 247 -7.69 -5.89 -3.45
C GLY A 247 -8.04 -7.33 -3.86
N THR A 248 -8.20 -7.59 -5.14
CA THR A 248 -8.51 -8.93 -5.66
C THR A 248 -7.35 -9.90 -5.41
N LEU A 249 -6.11 -9.50 -5.69
CA LEU A 249 -4.92 -10.31 -5.42
C LEU A 249 -4.78 -10.64 -3.93
N SER A 250 -5.07 -9.67 -3.06
CA SER A 250 -4.87 -9.81 -1.61
C SER A 250 -5.97 -10.62 -0.91
N PHE A 251 -7.21 -10.48 -1.34
CA PHE A 251 -8.36 -11.03 -0.60
C PHE A 251 -9.10 -12.14 -1.35
N TRP A 252 -9.11 -12.11 -2.67
CA TRP A 252 -9.95 -13.00 -3.49
C TRP A 252 -9.20 -14.12 -4.20
N VAL A 253 -7.93 -13.90 -4.56
CA VAL A 253 -7.15 -14.91 -5.30
C VAL A 253 -7.01 -16.24 -4.53
N PRO A 254 -6.70 -16.28 -3.22
CA PRO A 254 -6.64 -17.55 -2.51
C PRO A 254 -7.97 -18.33 -2.55
N LEU A 255 -9.09 -17.61 -2.42
CA LEU A 255 -10.43 -18.21 -2.50
C LEU A 255 -10.76 -18.69 -3.91
N TYR A 256 -10.44 -17.90 -4.94
CA TYR A 256 -10.57 -18.27 -6.35
C TYR A 256 -9.77 -19.55 -6.67
N LEU A 257 -8.50 -19.60 -6.26
CA LEU A 257 -7.65 -20.77 -6.49
C LEU A 257 -8.22 -22.02 -5.82
N SER A 258 -8.75 -21.88 -4.61
CA SER A 258 -9.37 -23.01 -3.91
C SER A 258 -10.69 -23.43 -4.55
N GLN A 259 -11.61 -22.52 -4.79
CA GLN A 259 -12.98 -22.83 -5.23
C GLN A 259 -13.09 -23.17 -6.71
N THR A 260 -12.30 -22.49 -7.56
CA THR A 260 -12.44 -22.59 -9.02
C THR A 260 -11.34 -23.42 -9.64
N ARG A 261 -10.13 -23.40 -9.07
CA ARG A 261 -8.95 -24.09 -9.61
C ARG A 261 -8.58 -25.37 -8.85
N GLY A 262 -9.30 -25.67 -7.77
CA GLY A 262 -9.11 -26.90 -7.00
C GLY A 262 -7.80 -26.95 -6.20
N PHE A 263 -7.17 -25.80 -5.94
CA PHE A 263 -5.94 -25.74 -5.15
C PHE A 263 -6.21 -26.09 -3.69
N ASP A 264 -5.38 -26.96 -3.15
CA ASP A 264 -5.31 -27.20 -1.72
C ASP A 264 -4.51 -26.07 -1.01
N LEU A 265 -4.51 -26.10 0.32
CA LEU A 265 -3.80 -25.09 1.11
C LEU A 265 -2.29 -25.10 0.85
N LYS A 266 -1.67 -26.25 0.57
CA LYS A 266 -0.24 -26.33 0.28
C LYS A 266 0.10 -25.66 -1.03
N GLN A 267 -0.73 -25.89 -2.06
CA GLN A 267 -0.59 -25.23 -3.36
C GLN A 267 -0.79 -23.71 -3.25
N ILE A 268 -1.76 -23.26 -2.43
CA ILE A 268 -1.94 -21.83 -2.14
C ILE A 268 -0.68 -21.26 -1.50
N ALA A 269 -0.09 -21.94 -0.51
CA ALA A 269 1.17 -21.51 0.11
C ALA A 269 2.33 -21.40 -0.88
N MET A 270 2.37 -22.29 -1.89
CA MET A 270 3.44 -22.32 -2.88
C MET A 270 3.31 -21.26 -3.97
N PHE A 271 2.10 -20.82 -4.30
CA PHE A 271 1.87 -20.01 -5.50
C PHE A 271 1.22 -18.64 -5.27
N ALA A 272 0.44 -18.45 -4.20
CA ALA A 272 -0.33 -17.22 -4.00
C ALA A 272 0.54 -15.97 -3.70
N TRP A 273 1.81 -16.14 -3.39
CA TRP A 273 2.76 -15.03 -3.19
C TRP A 273 3.43 -14.53 -4.48
N LEU A 274 3.44 -15.34 -5.54
CA LEU A 274 4.11 -15.02 -6.81
C LEU A 274 3.61 -13.72 -7.46
N PRO A 275 2.31 -13.40 -7.50
CA PRO A 275 1.82 -12.13 -8.03
C PRO A 275 2.38 -10.90 -7.32
N PHE A 276 2.70 -11.00 -6.02
CA PHE A 276 3.28 -9.89 -5.25
C PHE A 276 4.76 -9.67 -5.60
N VAL A 277 5.53 -10.74 -5.85
CA VAL A 277 6.91 -10.61 -6.38
C VAL A 277 6.89 -9.96 -7.76
N ALA A 278 5.99 -10.40 -8.64
CA ALA A 278 5.85 -9.80 -9.95
C ALA A 278 5.45 -8.32 -9.85
N ALA A 279 4.60 -7.97 -8.88
CA ALA A 279 4.22 -6.59 -8.58
C ALA A 279 5.43 -5.72 -8.20
N ASP A 280 6.34 -6.24 -7.36
CA ASP A 280 7.57 -5.51 -6.99
C ASP A 280 8.46 -5.21 -8.20
N LEU A 281 8.57 -6.16 -9.13
CA LEU A 281 9.26 -5.91 -10.39
C LEU A 281 8.55 -4.82 -11.21
N GLY A 282 7.22 -4.78 -11.19
CA GLY A 282 6.41 -3.72 -11.80
C GLY A 282 6.68 -2.34 -11.20
N CYS A 283 6.89 -2.26 -9.87
CA CYS A 283 7.27 -1.01 -9.21
C CYS A 283 8.55 -0.38 -9.76
N LEU A 284 9.50 -1.20 -10.19
CA LEU A 284 10.75 -0.74 -10.79
C LEU A 284 10.58 -0.45 -12.29
N PHE A 285 9.76 -1.24 -12.96
CA PHE A 285 9.59 -1.17 -14.42
C PHE A 285 8.92 0.14 -14.86
N GLY A 286 7.84 0.58 -14.20
CA GLY A 286 7.13 1.82 -14.55
C GLY A 286 8.03 3.06 -14.57
N PRO A 287 8.73 3.39 -13.47
CA PRO A 287 9.70 4.49 -13.44
C PRO A 287 10.83 4.32 -14.45
N THR A 288 11.31 3.09 -14.70
CA THR A 288 12.36 2.82 -15.69
C THR A 288 11.90 3.16 -17.10
N VAL A 289 10.68 2.75 -17.49
CA VAL A 289 10.08 3.11 -18.78
C VAL A 289 9.95 4.63 -18.91
N ALA A 290 9.44 5.31 -17.86
CA ALA A 290 9.30 6.75 -17.89
C ALA A 290 10.67 7.45 -18.02
N GLY A 291 11.71 7.00 -17.29
CA GLY A 291 13.07 7.52 -17.40
C GLY A 291 13.69 7.30 -18.78
N PHE A 292 13.48 6.14 -19.37
CA PHE A 292 13.95 5.82 -20.72
C PHE A 292 13.31 6.74 -21.79
N LEU A 293 12.00 7.00 -21.68
CA LEU A 293 11.30 7.91 -22.60
C LEU A 293 11.80 9.36 -22.44
N GLN A 294 12.04 9.80 -21.20
CA GLN A 294 12.60 11.13 -20.93
C GLN A 294 14.01 11.26 -21.52
N ALA A 295 14.86 10.25 -21.41
CA ALA A 295 16.19 10.24 -22.03
C ALA A 295 16.12 10.37 -23.55
N ARG A 296 14.98 10.04 -24.16
CA ARG A 296 14.68 10.22 -25.60
C ARG A 296 13.99 11.54 -25.95
N GLY A 297 13.88 12.46 -25.00
CA GLY A 297 13.30 13.78 -25.22
C GLY A 297 11.79 13.87 -25.04
N VAL A 298 11.14 12.80 -24.54
CA VAL A 298 9.71 12.87 -24.19
C VAL A 298 9.56 13.67 -22.89
N SER A 299 8.59 14.59 -22.82
CA SER A 299 8.31 15.37 -21.62
C SER A 299 7.99 14.46 -20.41
N LEU A 300 8.29 14.90 -19.19
CA LEU A 300 8.05 14.14 -17.96
C LEU A 300 6.62 13.60 -17.88
N ILE A 301 5.64 14.48 -18.11
CA ILE A 301 4.21 14.12 -18.02
C ILE A 301 3.83 13.07 -19.08
N ASN A 302 4.27 13.24 -20.32
CA ASN A 302 3.97 12.27 -21.39
C ASN A 302 4.71 10.94 -21.16
N ALA A 303 5.95 10.95 -20.66
CA ALA A 303 6.67 9.74 -20.29
C ALA A 303 5.92 8.94 -19.20
N ARG A 304 5.38 9.63 -18.19
CA ARG A 304 4.53 9.02 -17.16
C ARG A 304 3.24 8.44 -17.76
N ARG A 305 2.56 9.18 -18.64
CA ARG A 305 1.34 8.72 -19.30
C ARG A 305 1.60 7.44 -20.12
N TRP A 306 2.69 7.38 -20.86
CA TRP A 306 3.06 6.19 -21.64
C TRP A 306 3.38 4.99 -20.75
N ALA A 307 4.07 5.19 -19.62
CA ALA A 307 4.31 4.12 -18.66
C ALA A 307 3.00 3.56 -18.07
N VAL A 308 2.04 4.43 -17.74
CA VAL A 308 0.69 4.02 -17.30
C VAL A 308 -0.05 3.28 -18.40
N THR A 309 -0.01 3.78 -19.66
CA THR A 309 -0.65 3.14 -20.80
C THR A 309 -0.08 1.75 -21.07
N LEU A 310 1.24 1.58 -20.94
CA LEU A 310 1.88 0.28 -21.09
C LEU A 310 1.43 -0.69 -19.97
N GLY A 311 1.36 -0.23 -18.73
CA GLY A 311 0.81 -1.01 -17.62
C GLY A 311 -0.64 -1.43 -17.89
N ALA A 312 -1.50 -0.49 -18.31
CA ALA A 312 -2.89 -0.76 -18.67
C ALA A 312 -3.03 -1.74 -19.83
N ALA A 313 -2.16 -1.64 -20.84
CA ALA A 313 -2.15 -2.59 -21.96
C ALA A 313 -1.75 -4.01 -21.49
N MET A 314 -0.72 -4.14 -20.62
CA MET A 314 -0.36 -5.45 -20.06
C MET A 314 -1.46 -6.03 -19.17
N MET A 315 -2.23 -5.17 -18.48
CA MET A 315 -3.34 -5.57 -17.62
C MET A 315 -4.45 -6.30 -18.38
N THR A 316 -4.57 -6.11 -19.69
CA THR A 316 -5.52 -6.87 -20.54
C THR A 316 -5.29 -8.39 -20.47
N GLY A 317 -4.10 -8.85 -20.07
CA GLY A 317 -3.82 -10.25 -19.80
C GLY A 317 -4.74 -10.87 -18.74
N MET A 318 -5.25 -10.06 -17.79
CA MET A 318 -6.21 -10.52 -16.79
C MET A 318 -7.52 -11.07 -17.38
N ILE A 319 -7.92 -10.61 -18.55
CA ILE A 319 -9.12 -11.08 -19.29
C ILE A 319 -9.08 -12.59 -19.51
N PHE A 320 -7.90 -13.17 -19.59
CA PHE A 320 -7.71 -14.59 -19.89
C PHE A 320 -7.59 -15.46 -18.64
N VAL A 321 -7.51 -14.91 -17.42
CA VAL A 321 -7.32 -15.68 -16.16
C VAL A 321 -8.40 -16.74 -15.98
N GLY A 322 -9.66 -16.41 -16.23
CA GLY A 322 -10.77 -17.36 -16.13
C GLY A 322 -10.86 -18.35 -17.30
N ARG A 323 -10.29 -18.00 -18.47
CA ARG A 323 -10.43 -18.77 -19.72
C ARG A 323 -9.39 -19.85 -19.93
N VAL A 324 -8.23 -19.73 -19.26
CA VAL A 324 -7.17 -20.75 -19.38
C VAL A 324 -7.54 -21.99 -18.56
N GLU A 325 -7.32 -23.19 -19.13
CA GLU A 325 -7.59 -24.45 -18.44
C GLU A 325 -6.57 -24.73 -17.34
N SER A 326 -5.29 -24.48 -17.61
CA SER A 326 -4.20 -24.72 -16.68
C SER A 326 -4.23 -23.77 -15.49
N PRO A 327 -4.29 -24.28 -14.24
CA PRO A 327 -4.19 -23.44 -13.06
C PRO A 327 -2.89 -22.64 -12.98
N TYR A 328 -1.79 -23.21 -13.48
CA TYR A 328 -0.48 -22.53 -13.51
C TYR A 328 -0.43 -21.40 -14.53
N ALA A 329 -1.13 -21.53 -15.67
CA ALA A 329 -1.30 -20.45 -16.62
C ALA A 329 -2.12 -19.31 -16.00
N ALA A 330 -3.16 -19.63 -15.21
CA ALA A 330 -3.91 -18.61 -14.46
C ALA A 330 -3.01 -17.87 -13.47
N ILE A 331 -2.12 -18.56 -12.74
CA ILE A 331 -1.15 -17.92 -11.84
C ILE A 331 -0.19 -17.03 -12.62
N ALA A 332 0.32 -17.46 -13.78
CA ALA A 332 1.21 -16.65 -14.60
C ALA A 332 0.51 -15.35 -15.07
N LEU A 333 -0.77 -15.44 -15.44
CA LEU A 333 -1.58 -14.25 -15.78
C LEU A 333 -1.85 -13.36 -14.56
N LEU A 334 -2.07 -13.93 -13.38
CA LEU A 334 -2.18 -13.15 -12.13
C LEU A 334 -0.85 -12.45 -11.79
N CYS A 335 0.29 -13.09 -12.05
CA CYS A 335 1.61 -12.45 -11.93
C CYS A 335 1.76 -11.30 -12.92
N LEU A 336 1.34 -11.47 -14.17
CA LEU A 336 1.31 -10.39 -15.15
C LEU A 336 0.40 -9.25 -14.68
N GLY A 337 -0.76 -9.57 -14.11
CA GLY A 337 -1.68 -8.59 -13.52
C GLY A 337 -1.05 -7.79 -12.38
N GLY A 338 -0.37 -8.47 -11.44
CA GLY A 338 0.35 -7.82 -10.34
C GLY A 338 1.47 -6.89 -10.85
N PHE A 339 2.29 -7.37 -11.80
CA PHE A 339 3.34 -6.60 -12.46
C PHE A 339 2.77 -5.35 -13.17
N ALA A 340 1.74 -5.54 -13.97
CA ALA A 340 1.09 -4.49 -14.75
C ALA A 340 0.45 -3.44 -13.83
N HIS A 341 -0.30 -3.89 -12.81
CA HIS A 341 -0.92 -3.01 -11.83
C HIS A 341 0.11 -2.10 -11.14
N GLN A 342 1.21 -2.67 -10.62
CA GLN A 342 2.21 -1.85 -9.93
C GLN A 342 3.01 -0.96 -10.86
N THR A 343 3.21 -1.36 -12.12
CA THR A 343 3.81 -0.51 -13.17
C THR A 343 3.03 0.80 -13.32
N LEU A 344 1.71 0.74 -13.38
CA LEU A 344 0.85 1.91 -13.51
C LEU A 344 0.61 2.63 -12.18
N SER A 345 0.34 1.89 -11.10
CA SER A 345 -0.04 2.45 -9.79
C SER A 345 1.05 3.34 -9.20
N VAL A 346 2.31 2.85 -9.15
CA VAL A 346 3.45 3.65 -8.67
C VAL A 346 3.64 4.90 -9.54
N THR A 347 3.47 4.78 -10.85
CA THR A 347 3.59 5.92 -11.77
C THR A 347 2.51 6.96 -11.51
N VAL A 348 1.25 6.56 -11.33
CA VAL A 348 0.13 7.47 -11.01
C VAL A 348 0.34 8.16 -9.66
N ILE A 349 0.80 7.41 -8.64
CA ILE A 349 1.07 7.97 -7.31
C ILE A 349 2.16 9.04 -7.39
N THR A 350 3.25 8.79 -8.12
CA THR A 350 4.35 9.75 -8.25
C THR A 350 3.96 10.99 -9.03
N MET A 351 2.98 10.92 -9.93
CA MET A 351 2.47 12.10 -10.64
C MET A 351 1.85 13.16 -9.71
N ALA A 352 1.44 12.79 -8.50
CA ALA A 352 1.00 13.78 -7.51
C ALA A 352 2.10 14.80 -7.20
N SER A 353 3.36 14.33 -7.07
CA SER A 353 4.52 15.21 -6.83
C SER A 353 4.90 16.04 -8.05
N ASP A 354 4.59 15.56 -9.26
CA ASP A 354 4.94 16.24 -10.51
C ASP A 354 3.90 17.34 -10.88
N LEU A 355 2.66 17.20 -10.40
CA LEU A 355 1.53 18.03 -10.82
C LEU A 355 1.04 19.01 -9.76
N PHE A 356 1.35 18.77 -8.49
CA PHE A 356 0.84 19.58 -7.38
C PHE A 356 1.96 20.28 -6.63
N ARG A 357 1.62 21.36 -5.95
CA ARG A 357 2.56 22.09 -5.09
C ARG A 357 3.00 21.20 -3.94
N ARG A 358 4.20 21.42 -3.40
CA ARG A 358 4.77 20.61 -2.32
C ARG A 358 3.85 20.53 -1.09
N ASP A 359 3.18 21.62 -0.75
CA ASP A 359 2.20 21.70 0.35
C ASP A 359 0.88 20.96 0.08
N GLU A 360 0.55 20.67 -1.18
CA GLU A 360 -0.65 19.93 -1.59
C GLU A 360 -0.43 18.42 -1.76
N VAL A 361 0.80 17.98 -2.04
CA VAL A 361 1.11 16.59 -2.45
C VAL A 361 0.60 15.55 -1.44
N ALA A 362 0.81 15.76 -0.14
CA ALA A 362 0.38 14.82 0.89
C ALA A 362 -1.15 14.69 0.95
N THR A 363 -1.87 15.83 0.83
CA THR A 363 -3.34 15.83 0.83
C THR A 363 -3.88 15.16 -0.45
N VAL A 364 -3.28 15.45 -1.60
CA VAL A 364 -3.64 14.81 -2.88
C VAL A 364 -3.42 13.31 -2.83
N ALA A 365 -2.26 12.86 -2.35
CA ALA A 365 -1.94 11.44 -2.21
C ALA A 365 -2.91 10.72 -1.27
N GLY A 366 -3.26 11.35 -0.14
CA GLY A 366 -4.22 10.81 0.83
C GLY A 366 -5.63 10.68 0.24
N LEU A 367 -6.13 11.73 -0.42
CA LEU A 367 -7.46 11.71 -1.05
C LEU A 367 -7.52 10.72 -2.23
N ALA A 368 -6.46 10.66 -3.05
CA ALA A 368 -6.39 9.70 -4.14
C ALA A 368 -6.30 8.24 -3.60
N GLY A 369 -5.58 8.04 -2.49
CA GLY A 369 -5.54 6.74 -1.80
C GLY A 369 -6.90 6.32 -1.25
N MET A 370 -7.66 7.26 -0.70
CA MET A 370 -9.04 7.02 -0.24
C MET A 370 -9.94 6.61 -1.41
N MET A 371 -9.80 7.24 -2.59
CA MET A 371 -10.52 6.83 -3.79
C MET A 371 -10.14 5.42 -4.26
N GLY A 372 -8.86 5.05 -4.22
CA GLY A 372 -8.41 3.69 -4.51
C GLY A 372 -9.04 2.65 -3.56
N ASN A 373 -9.02 2.91 -2.25
CA ASN A 373 -9.66 2.03 -1.26
C ASN A 373 -11.19 1.93 -1.46
N LEU A 374 -11.85 3.01 -1.88
CA LEU A 374 -13.26 2.99 -2.26
C LEU A 374 -13.50 2.07 -3.47
N GLY A 375 -12.62 2.12 -4.47
CA GLY A 375 -12.66 1.20 -5.62
C GLY A 375 -12.55 -0.26 -5.17
N VAL A 376 -11.57 -0.58 -4.30
CA VAL A 376 -11.41 -1.92 -3.72
C VAL A 376 -12.67 -2.36 -2.97
N LEU A 377 -13.24 -1.49 -2.13
CA LEU A 377 -14.47 -1.76 -1.39
C LEU A 377 -15.61 -2.13 -2.33
N LEU A 378 -15.93 -1.26 -3.28
CA LEU A 378 -17.07 -1.47 -4.18
C LEU A 378 -16.87 -2.71 -5.05
N PHE A 379 -15.67 -2.93 -5.57
CA PHE A 379 -15.36 -4.10 -6.38
C PHE A 379 -15.44 -5.40 -5.57
N SER A 380 -14.98 -5.39 -4.32
CA SER A 380 -15.10 -6.55 -3.42
C SER A 380 -16.57 -6.89 -3.11
N LEU A 381 -17.41 -5.87 -2.88
CA LEU A 381 -18.85 -6.08 -2.69
C LEU A 381 -19.54 -6.61 -3.96
N LEU A 382 -19.12 -6.14 -5.16
CA LEU A 382 -19.60 -6.66 -6.43
C LEU A 382 -19.23 -8.14 -6.61
N ILE A 383 -17.97 -8.53 -6.33
CA ILE A 383 -17.58 -9.95 -6.36
C ILE A 383 -18.48 -10.76 -5.42
N GLY A 384 -18.58 -10.34 -4.15
CA GLY A 384 -19.36 -11.07 -3.15
C GLY A 384 -20.84 -11.20 -3.45
N GLY A 385 -21.42 -10.19 -4.11
CA GLY A 385 -22.85 -10.20 -4.48
C GLY A 385 -23.15 -11.01 -5.74
N LEU A 386 -22.23 -11.13 -6.65
CA LEU A 386 -22.50 -11.66 -7.99
C LEU A 386 -21.74 -12.95 -8.34
N VAL A 387 -20.65 -13.26 -7.64
CA VAL A 387 -19.78 -14.39 -8.00
C VAL A 387 -20.51 -15.74 -7.97
N ALA A 388 -21.47 -15.90 -7.09
CA ALA A 388 -22.29 -17.12 -7.01
C ALA A 388 -23.17 -17.35 -8.25
N THR A 389 -23.51 -16.28 -8.98
CA THR A 389 -24.38 -16.33 -10.16
C THR A 389 -23.60 -16.31 -11.47
N ILE A 390 -22.52 -15.50 -11.56
CA ILE A 390 -21.79 -15.30 -12.82
C ILE A 390 -20.34 -15.84 -12.77
N GLY A 391 -19.90 -16.38 -11.63
CA GLY A 391 -18.53 -16.86 -11.46
C GLY A 391 -17.50 -15.74 -11.31
N TYR A 392 -16.20 -16.11 -11.27
CA TYR A 392 -15.09 -15.16 -11.14
C TYR A 392 -14.65 -14.50 -12.46
N ASP A 393 -14.90 -15.14 -13.59
CA ASP A 393 -14.37 -14.73 -14.90
C ASP A 393 -14.74 -13.30 -15.31
N PRO A 394 -16.00 -12.83 -15.16
CA PRO A 394 -16.37 -11.46 -15.50
C PRO A 394 -15.60 -10.41 -14.71
N PHE A 395 -15.21 -10.72 -13.47
CA PHE A 395 -14.44 -9.80 -12.64
C PHE A 395 -12.99 -9.67 -13.13
N PHE A 396 -12.36 -10.76 -13.57
CA PHE A 396 -11.04 -10.69 -14.20
C PHE A 396 -11.08 -9.94 -15.51
N VAL A 397 -12.14 -10.11 -16.32
CA VAL A 397 -12.36 -9.30 -17.52
C VAL A 397 -12.51 -7.83 -17.18
N ALA A 398 -13.29 -7.48 -16.14
CA ALA A 398 -13.44 -6.12 -15.67
C ALA A 398 -12.10 -5.51 -15.25
N LEU A 399 -11.29 -6.21 -14.46
CA LEU A 399 -9.95 -5.73 -14.05
C LEU A 399 -9.06 -5.45 -15.27
N GLY A 400 -9.10 -6.30 -16.30
CA GLY A 400 -8.33 -6.09 -17.52
C GLY A 400 -8.76 -4.87 -18.34
N VAL A 401 -9.99 -4.37 -18.14
CA VAL A 401 -10.55 -3.22 -18.89
C VAL A 401 -10.49 -1.93 -18.07
N LEU A 402 -10.67 -2.00 -16.75
CA LEU A 402 -10.73 -0.82 -15.88
C LEU A 402 -9.47 0.03 -15.97
N ASP A 403 -8.29 -0.57 -16.06
CA ASP A 403 -7.03 0.15 -16.18
C ASP A 403 -6.87 0.87 -17.51
N ILE A 404 -7.44 0.34 -18.59
CA ILE A 404 -7.51 1.06 -19.88
C ILE A 404 -8.36 2.32 -19.73
N LEU A 405 -9.52 2.23 -19.09
CA LEU A 405 -10.36 3.38 -18.79
C LEU A 405 -9.60 4.39 -17.91
N GLY A 406 -8.87 3.90 -16.92
CA GLY A 406 -7.97 4.72 -16.08
C GLY A 406 -6.92 5.46 -16.90
N ALA A 407 -6.27 4.79 -17.85
CA ALA A 407 -5.30 5.41 -18.75
C ALA A 407 -5.98 6.47 -19.66
N ILE A 408 -7.14 6.20 -20.21
CA ILE A 408 -7.91 7.17 -21.00
C ILE A 408 -8.25 8.42 -20.17
N ILE A 409 -8.72 8.24 -18.92
CA ILE A 409 -9.00 9.35 -18.01
C ILE A 409 -7.73 10.15 -17.73
N LEU A 410 -6.60 9.47 -17.47
CA LEU A 410 -5.33 10.13 -17.27
C LEU A 410 -4.94 11.02 -18.45
N TRP A 411 -5.06 10.51 -19.68
CA TRP A 411 -4.79 11.26 -20.92
C TRP A 411 -5.74 12.44 -21.12
N THR A 412 -6.99 12.32 -20.74
CA THR A 412 -7.98 13.38 -20.90
C THR A 412 -7.86 14.49 -19.87
N PHE A 413 -7.58 14.13 -18.60
CA PHE A 413 -7.60 15.06 -17.46
C PHE A 413 -6.26 15.75 -17.22
N ILE A 414 -5.15 15.07 -17.46
CA ILE A 414 -3.81 15.61 -17.28
C ILE A 414 -3.28 15.98 -18.68
N ARG A 415 -3.09 17.27 -18.91
CA ARG A 415 -2.51 17.78 -20.16
C ARG A 415 -1.05 18.15 -19.93
N ASP A 416 -0.20 17.85 -20.91
CA ASP A 416 1.17 18.35 -20.93
C ASP A 416 1.10 19.88 -21.18
N ARG A 417 1.54 20.66 -20.19
CA ARG A 417 1.80 22.06 -20.44
C ARG A 417 3.12 22.13 -21.18
N ILE A 418 3.08 22.42 -22.45
CA ILE A 418 4.26 22.88 -23.19
C ILE A 418 4.64 24.20 -22.50
N GLU A 419 5.59 24.18 -21.57
CA GLU A 419 6.24 25.43 -21.16
C GLU A 419 6.88 26.01 -22.43
N PRO A 420 6.56 27.27 -22.80
CA PRO A 420 7.30 27.94 -23.86
C PRO A 420 8.78 27.86 -23.45
N LYS A 421 9.64 27.35 -24.34
CA LYS A 421 11.09 27.40 -24.12
C LYS A 421 11.42 28.81 -23.67
N ALA A 422 12.01 28.97 -22.48
CA ALA A 422 12.51 30.25 -22.03
C ALA A 422 13.39 30.79 -23.17
N GLU A 423 13.01 31.92 -23.73
CA GLU A 423 13.86 32.62 -24.69
C GLU A 423 15.20 32.83 -24.02
N PRO A 424 16.32 32.55 -24.71
CA PRO A 424 17.65 32.84 -24.15
C PRO A 424 17.65 34.31 -23.79
N VAL A 425 17.91 34.62 -22.52
CA VAL A 425 18.08 36.00 -22.02
C VAL A 425 19.06 36.67 -22.97
N SER A 426 18.55 37.55 -23.82
CA SER A 426 19.38 38.38 -24.71
C SER A 426 20.35 39.11 -23.82
N GLN A 427 21.64 38.87 -24.01
CA GLN A 427 22.72 39.59 -23.34
C GLN A 427 22.48 41.07 -23.57
N ILE A 428 22.08 41.76 -22.50
CA ILE A 428 22.07 43.21 -22.48
C ILE A 428 23.53 43.67 -22.65
N PRO A 429 23.89 44.45 -23.67
CA PRO A 429 25.25 44.96 -23.77
C PRO A 429 25.48 45.84 -22.56
N ASN A 430 26.54 45.57 -21.82
CA ASN A 430 27.03 46.47 -20.78
C ASN A 430 27.38 47.83 -21.42
N PRO A 431 27.01 48.94 -20.72
CA PRO A 431 27.33 50.29 -21.13
C PRO A 431 28.85 50.60 -21.04
#